data_4e63976d54c1bb41f2e3d95bd26a5f3b
#
_entry.id   4e63976d54c1bb41f2e3d95bd26a5f3b
#
_cell.length_a   1.000
_cell.length_b   1.000
_cell.length_c   1.000
_cell.angle_alpha   90.00
_cell.angle_beta   90.00
_cell.angle_gamma   90.00
#
_symmetry.space_group_name_H-M   'P 1'
#
loop_
_entity.id
_entity.type
_entity.pdbx_description
1 polymer ?
#
loop_
_entity_poly.entity_id
_entity_poly.type
_entity_poly.pdbx_seq_one_letter_code
_entity_poly.pdbx_strand_id
1 'polypeptide(L)'
;MQKMLRPLLLALSVATAVAYAADPAPQDTTATNPLGGKAAAAKPAPGQPRLISWEELVPKDWDPMKEFKGMDLSKLEDGDPRANDLLMKMQEVSNNAPTNTAMNGVDIKLPGFIVPLEENKGEVTEFLLVPYFGACIHTPPPPANQIVHVRPRQGAKFRAMDTVWITGKLQTLRNDSMMGVSGYHVTADSVTKYTGGAK
;
A
#
# COMPACT_ATOMS: atom_id res chain seq x y z
N MET A 1 72.55 14.27 47.15
CA MET A 1 71.18 13.70 47.34
C MET A 1 70.23 14.79 46.95
N GLN A 2 69.77 14.83 45.72
CA GLN A 2 68.99 15.91 45.12
C GLN A 2 67.63 15.37 44.83
N LYS A 3 66.59 15.90 45.57
CA LYS A 3 65.19 15.55 45.37
C LYS A 3 64.68 16.42 44.24
N MET A 4 64.36 15.79 43.08
CA MET A 4 63.67 16.45 41.99
C MET A 4 62.16 16.46 42.26
N LEU A 5 61.64 17.67 42.40
CA LEU A 5 60.23 17.96 42.46
C LEU A 5 59.67 17.96 41.02
N ARG A 6 58.71 17.09 40.70
CA ARG A 6 57.97 17.12 39.43
C ARG A 6 56.70 17.91 39.63
N PRO A 7 56.39 18.88 38.76
CA PRO A 7 55.10 19.56 38.82
C PRO A 7 54.01 18.68 38.15
N LEU A 8 52.90 18.57 38.87
CA LEU A 8 51.66 17.89 38.44
C LEU A 8 50.89 18.86 37.51
N LEU A 9 50.88 18.58 36.23
CA LEU A 9 50.02 19.31 35.26
C LEU A 9 48.61 18.74 35.33
N LEU A 10 47.70 19.58 35.87
CA LEU A 10 46.26 19.32 35.91
C LEU A 10 45.67 19.65 34.51
N ALA A 11 45.38 18.61 33.72
CA ALA A 11 44.68 18.76 32.44
C ALA A 11 43.18 18.90 32.70
N LEU A 12 42.63 20.13 32.49
CA LEU A 12 41.21 20.43 32.56
C LEU A 12 40.56 20.00 31.24
N SER A 13 39.92 18.83 31.20
CA SER A 13 39.16 18.39 30.05
C SER A 13 37.78 19.05 30.04
N VAL A 14 37.59 20.01 29.15
CA VAL A 14 36.27 20.58 28.84
C VAL A 14 35.49 19.58 27.99
N ALA A 15 34.51 18.95 28.61
CA ALA A 15 33.55 18.12 27.91
C ALA A 15 32.50 19.02 27.24
N THR A 16 32.61 19.22 25.94
CA THR A 16 31.56 19.84 25.13
C THR A 16 30.44 18.83 24.91
N ALA A 17 29.34 19.00 25.62
CA ALA A 17 28.09 18.28 25.34
C ALA A 17 27.50 18.78 24.03
N VAL A 18 27.61 17.99 22.97
CA VAL A 18 26.86 18.21 21.74
C VAL A 18 25.41 17.78 22.01
N ALA A 19 24.53 18.75 22.20
CA ALA A 19 23.09 18.49 22.22
C ALA A 19 22.67 18.11 20.79
N TYR A 20 22.39 16.82 20.58
CA TYR A 20 21.66 16.37 19.39
C TYR A 20 20.21 16.86 19.54
N ALA A 21 19.90 17.97 18.87
CA ALA A 21 18.52 18.33 18.59
C ALA A 21 17.99 17.28 17.60
N ALA A 22 17.11 16.41 18.08
CA ALA A 22 16.34 15.54 17.21
C ALA A 22 15.37 16.45 16.43
N ASP A 23 15.63 16.64 15.15
CA ASP A 23 14.63 17.23 14.24
C ASP A 23 13.41 16.33 14.24
N PRO A 24 12.20 16.87 14.46
CA PRO A 24 10.98 16.08 14.25
C PRO A 24 10.92 15.72 12.76
N ALA A 25 10.89 14.42 12.48
CA ALA A 25 10.68 13.92 11.14
C ALA A 25 9.41 14.58 10.56
N PRO A 26 9.42 15.06 9.31
CA PRO A 26 8.24 15.60 8.69
C PRO A 26 7.22 14.48 8.56
N GLN A 27 6.12 14.61 9.30
CA GLN A 27 4.93 13.77 9.11
C GLN A 27 4.24 14.26 7.84
N ASP A 28 4.71 13.79 6.69
CA ASP A 28 4.02 14.00 5.42
C ASP A 28 2.88 12.97 5.34
N THR A 29 1.72 13.35 5.88
CA THR A 29 0.50 12.53 5.92
C THR A 29 -0.27 12.54 4.59
N THR A 30 0.31 13.06 3.53
CA THR A 30 -0.21 12.89 2.19
C THR A 30 0.46 11.70 1.53
N ALA A 31 -0.12 10.50 1.72
CA ALA A 31 0.16 9.36 0.85
C ALA A 31 -0.27 9.73 -0.58
N THR A 32 0.56 10.48 -1.27
CA THR A 32 0.38 10.77 -2.69
C THR A 32 0.48 9.43 -3.43
N ASN A 33 -0.65 9.00 -3.98
CA ASN A 33 -0.70 7.84 -4.86
C ASN A 33 0.13 8.16 -6.13
N PRO A 34 1.38 7.67 -6.27
CA PRO A 34 2.22 7.99 -7.42
C PRO A 34 1.69 7.37 -8.72
N LEU A 35 0.68 6.51 -8.64
CA LEU A 35 0.02 5.86 -9.77
C LEU A 35 -1.29 6.55 -10.16
N GLY A 36 -1.70 7.62 -9.45
CA GLY A 36 -2.92 8.41 -9.67
C GLY A 36 -2.87 9.37 -10.86
N GLY A 37 -2.17 9.03 -11.92
CA GLY A 37 -2.30 9.73 -13.20
C GLY A 37 -3.69 9.45 -13.77
N LYS A 38 -4.49 10.51 -14.08
CA LYS A 38 -5.69 10.39 -14.94
C LYS A 38 -5.26 9.75 -16.26
N ALA A 39 -5.35 8.42 -16.33
CA ALA A 39 -5.29 7.72 -17.60
C ALA A 39 -6.52 8.18 -18.39
N ALA A 40 -6.32 9.06 -19.36
CA ALA A 40 -7.38 9.38 -20.30
C ALA A 40 -7.83 8.06 -20.94
N ALA A 41 -9.08 7.67 -20.69
CA ALA A 41 -9.68 6.45 -21.19
C ALA A 41 -9.80 6.53 -22.73
N ALA A 42 -8.70 6.29 -23.42
CA ALA A 42 -8.71 6.00 -24.83
C ALA A 42 -9.44 4.66 -24.98
N LYS A 43 -10.51 4.64 -25.78
CA LYS A 43 -11.24 3.41 -26.08
C LYS A 43 -10.24 2.40 -26.67
N PRO A 44 -10.02 1.25 -26.01
CA PRO A 44 -9.00 0.31 -26.47
C PRO A 44 -9.34 -0.17 -27.89
N ALA A 45 -8.31 -0.43 -28.70
CA ALA A 45 -8.51 -1.11 -29.97
C ALA A 45 -9.07 -2.53 -29.69
N PRO A 46 -9.90 -3.08 -30.57
CA PRO A 46 -10.44 -4.42 -30.40
C PRO A 46 -9.33 -5.42 -30.13
N GLY A 47 -9.46 -6.17 -29.01
CA GLY A 47 -8.48 -7.18 -28.59
C GLY A 47 -7.29 -6.66 -27.75
N GLN A 48 -7.24 -5.38 -27.41
CA GLN A 48 -6.24 -4.86 -26.48
C GLN A 48 -6.82 -4.68 -25.06
N PRO A 49 -6.06 -4.99 -23.98
CA PRO A 49 -6.52 -4.77 -22.62
C PRO A 49 -6.71 -3.27 -22.37
N ARG A 50 -7.80 -2.94 -21.70
CA ARG A 50 -8.15 -1.56 -21.34
C ARG A 50 -7.26 -1.08 -20.18
N LEU A 51 -6.57 0.04 -20.39
CA LEU A 51 -5.90 0.73 -19.31
C LEU A 51 -6.98 1.30 -18.38
N ILE A 52 -6.93 0.92 -17.11
CA ILE A 52 -7.86 1.38 -16.07
C ILE A 52 -7.11 2.07 -14.95
N SER A 53 -7.84 2.89 -14.20
CA SER A 53 -7.38 3.47 -12.95
C SER A 53 -7.97 2.71 -11.75
N TRP A 54 -7.37 2.91 -10.58
CA TRP A 54 -7.86 2.32 -9.32
C TRP A 54 -9.24 2.84 -8.92
N GLU A 55 -9.55 4.10 -9.27
CA GLU A 55 -10.84 4.73 -9.00
C GLU A 55 -11.99 4.04 -9.75
N GLU A 56 -11.71 3.44 -10.92
CA GLU A 56 -12.73 2.71 -11.69
C GLU A 56 -13.18 1.41 -11.00
N LEU A 57 -12.38 0.88 -10.09
CA LEU A 57 -12.71 -0.31 -9.30
C LEU A 57 -13.70 -0.01 -8.17
N VAL A 58 -13.82 1.25 -7.77
CA VAL A 58 -14.71 1.69 -6.70
C VAL A 58 -16.07 2.06 -7.27
N PRO A 59 -17.19 1.52 -6.75
CA PRO A 59 -18.52 2.00 -7.11
C PRO A 59 -18.70 3.48 -6.78
N LYS A 60 -19.31 4.26 -7.68
CA LYS A 60 -19.43 5.72 -7.54
C LYS A 60 -20.28 6.17 -6.34
N ASP A 61 -21.16 5.31 -5.88
CA ASP A 61 -22.09 5.52 -4.77
C ASP A 61 -21.55 4.99 -3.43
N TRP A 62 -20.38 4.39 -3.42
CA TRP A 62 -19.76 3.91 -2.20
C TRP A 62 -18.98 5.00 -1.48
N ASP A 63 -19.38 5.25 -0.23
CA ASP A 63 -18.73 6.18 0.70
C ASP A 63 -18.41 5.43 1.99
N PRO A 64 -17.12 5.10 2.25
CA PRO A 64 -16.73 4.37 3.45
C PRO A 64 -17.05 5.13 4.74
N MET A 65 -17.16 6.46 4.67
CA MET A 65 -17.45 7.30 5.84
C MET A 65 -18.93 7.35 6.18
N LYS A 66 -19.80 6.80 5.33
CA LYS A 66 -21.25 6.82 5.53
C LYS A 66 -21.66 6.12 6.84
N GLU A 67 -20.98 5.02 7.19
CA GLU A 67 -21.22 4.25 8.40
C GLU A 67 -20.75 4.97 9.68
N PHE A 68 -19.94 6.03 9.56
CA PHE A 68 -19.37 6.78 10.69
C PHE A 68 -19.98 8.18 10.84
N LYS A 69 -20.99 8.53 10.04
CA LYS A 69 -21.70 9.81 10.15
C LYS A 69 -22.36 9.94 11.51
N GLY A 70 -22.02 11.03 12.21
CA GLY A 70 -22.55 11.30 13.58
C GLY A 70 -21.70 10.77 14.71
N MET A 71 -20.60 10.05 14.43
CA MET A 71 -19.63 9.71 15.46
C MET A 71 -18.64 10.87 15.66
N ASP A 72 -18.53 11.34 16.90
CA ASP A 72 -17.54 12.37 17.26
C ASP A 72 -16.18 11.71 17.53
N LEU A 73 -15.39 11.56 16.46
CA LEU A 73 -14.08 10.92 16.51
C LEU A 73 -13.03 11.76 17.27
N SER A 74 -13.28 13.06 17.44
CA SER A 74 -12.35 13.99 18.11
C SER A 74 -12.29 13.79 19.64
N LYS A 75 -13.25 13.04 20.20
CA LYS A 75 -13.34 12.74 21.64
C LYS A 75 -12.75 11.39 22.03
N LEU A 76 -12.15 10.67 21.09
CA LEU A 76 -11.50 9.40 21.39
C LEU A 76 -10.05 9.66 21.82
N GLU A 77 -9.72 9.23 23.02
CA GLU A 77 -8.36 9.27 23.57
C GLU A 77 -7.65 7.93 23.29
N ASP A 78 -6.31 7.95 23.31
CA ASP A 78 -5.51 6.74 23.23
C ASP A 78 -5.84 5.80 24.40
N GLY A 79 -6.21 4.56 24.08
CA GLY A 79 -6.60 3.55 25.08
C GLY A 79 -8.10 3.53 25.42
N ASP A 80 -8.93 4.38 24.81
CA ASP A 80 -10.39 4.29 24.96
C ASP A 80 -10.90 2.97 24.35
N PRO A 81 -11.65 2.14 25.08
CA PRO A 81 -12.25 0.91 24.52
C PRO A 81 -13.06 1.16 23.24
N ARG A 82 -13.72 2.32 23.13
CA ARG A 82 -14.50 2.72 21.95
C ARG A 82 -13.61 2.93 20.72
N ALA A 83 -12.32 3.27 20.90
CA ALA A 83 -11.38 3.39 19.80
C ALA A 83 -11.12 2.02 19.13
N ASN A 84 -11.03 0.96 19.91
CA ASN A 84 -10.89 -0.40 19.38
C ASN A 84 -12.14 -0.86 18.63
N ASP A 85 -13.33 -0.59 19.16
CA ASP A 85 -14.60 -0.91 18.49
C ASP A 85 -14.70 -0.16 17.16
N LEU A 86 -14.28 1.10 17.13
CA LEU A 86 -14.24 1.90 15.89
C LEU A 86 -13.26 1.31 14.89
N LEU A 87 -12.04 0.95 15.30
CA LEU A 87 -11.04 0.33 14.43
C LEU A 87 -11.57 -0.99 13.84
N MET A 88 -12.20 -1.84 14.64
CA MET A 88 -12.81 -3.07 14.16
C MET A 88 -13.93 -2.77 13.13
N LYS A 89 -14.77 -1.75 13.41
CA LYS A 89 -15.82 -1.34 12.48
C LYS A 89 -15.25 -0.80 11.17
N MET A 90 -14.18 0.01 11.23
CA MET A 90 -13.49 0.50 10.03
C MET A 90 -12.90 -0.65 9.22
N GLN A 91 -12.31 -1.63 9.88
CA GLN A 91 -11.79 -2.84 9.23
C GLN A 91 -12.91 -3.65 8.57
N GLU A 92 -14.05 -3.81 9.24
CA GLU A 92 -15.21 -4.49 8.70
C GLU A 92 -15.75 -3.80 7.44
N VAL A 93 -15.92 -2.46 7.48
CA VAL A 93 -16.37 -1.65 6.34
C VAL A 93 -15.39 -1.78 5.17
N SER A 94 -14.07 -1.73 5.45
CA SER A 94 -13.03 -1.89 4.43
C SER A 94 -13.04 -3.29 3.81
N ASN A 95 -13.13 -4.34 4.64
CA ASN A 95 -13.15 -5.74 4.17
C ASN A 95 -14.41 -6.09 3.38
N ASN A 96 -15.51 -5.39 3.62
CA ASN A 96 -16.79 -5.57 2.93
C ASN A 96 -17.06 -4.50 1.86
N ALA A 97 -16.04 -3.75 1.46
CA ALA A 97 -16.17 -2.73 0.42
C ALA A 97 -16.72 -3.35 -0.89
N PRO A 98 -17.81 -2.83 -1.44
CA PRO A 98 -18.46 -3.39 -2.63
C PRO A 98 -17.60 -3.18 -3.87
N THR A 99 -17.66 -4.12 -4.80
CA THR A 99 -16.96 -4.07 -6.08
C THR A 99 -17.80 -3.39 -7.16
N ASN A 100 -17.15 -2.78 -8.15
CA ASN A 100 -17.80 -2.31 -9.36
C ASN A 100 -18.09 -3.49 -10.30
N THR A 101 -19.33 -3.97 -10.32
CA THR A 101 -19.74 -5.15 -11.10
C THR A 101 -19.60 -4.95 -12.61
N ALA A 102 -19.61 -3.69 -13.11
CA ALA A 102 -19.38 -3.39 -14.53
C ALA A 102 -17.95 -3.75 -14.99
N MET A 103 -17.02 -3.94 -14.04
CA MET A 103 -15.66 -4.35 -14.33
C MET A 103 -15.48 -5.87 -14.46
N ASN A 104 -16.49 -6.65 -14.11
CA ASN A 104 -16.41 -8.10 -14.20
C ASN A 104 -16.28 -8.58 -15.66
N GLY A 105 -15.26 -9.41 -15.93
CA GLY A 105 -15.00 -9.95 -17.25
C GLY A 105 -14.24 -9.00 -18.20
N VAL A 106 -13.85 -7.79 -17.76
CA VAL A 106 -13.13 -6.83 -18.58
C VAL A 106 -11.65 -7.23 -18.68
N ASP A 107 -11.09 -7.20 -19.89
CA ASP A 107 -9.64 -7.34 -20.11
C ASP A 107 -8.96 -6.02 -19.76
N ILE A 108 -8.10 -6.03 -18.75
CA ILE A 108 -7.52 -4.83 -18.17
C ILE A 108 -6.00 -4.78 -18.25
N LYS A 109 -5.47 -3.55 -18.19
CA LYS A 109 -4.09 -3.24 -17.82
C LYS A 109 -4.13 -2.30 -16.63
N LEU A 110 -3.48 -2.70 -15.52
CA LEU A 110 -3.51 -1.95 -14.26
C LEU A 110 -2.12 -1.89 -13.64
N PRO A 111 -1.63 -0.72 -13.21
CA PRO A 111 -0.37 -0.62 -12.48
C PRO A 111 -0.61 -0.76 -10.99
N GLY A 112 0.38 -1.32 -10.26
CA GLY A 112 0.30 -1.40 -8.81
C GLY A 112 1.59 -1.93 -8.19
N PHE A 113 1.56 -2.05 -6.86
CA PHE A 113 2.64 -2.60 -6.07
C PHE A 113 2.33 -4.03 -5.68
N ILE A 114 3.36 -4.88 -5.72
CA ILE A 114 3.25 -6.30 -5.38
C ILE A 114 3.33 -6.51 -3.87
N VAL A 115 2.36 -7.24 -3.32
CA VAL A 115 2.42 -7.84 -1.97
C VAL A 115 2.40 -9.36 -2.15
N PRO A 116 3.56 -10.05 -2.09
CA PRO A 116 3.62 -11.48 -2.34
C PRO A 116 2.79 -12.27 -1.32
N LEU A 117 2.05 -13.27 -1.80
CA LEU A 117 1.35 -14.25 -0.97
C LEU A 117 2.03 -15.62 -1.05
N GLU A 118 2.45 -16.02 -2.26
CA GLU A 118 3.15 -17.27 -2.48
C GLU A 118 4.35 -17.09 -3.41
N GLU A 119 5.43 -17.80 -3.07
CA GLU A 119 6.65 -17.86 -3.87
C GLU A 119 7.06 -19.31 -4.09
N ASN A 120 7.52 -19.62 -5.30
CA ASN A 120 8.08 -20.91 -5.64
C ASN A 120 9.40 -20.71 -6.40
N LYS A 121 10.48 -21.27 -5.87
CA LYS A 121 11.83 -21.19 -6.46
C LYS A 121 12.30 -19.76 -6.79
N GLY A 122 11.91 -18.78 -5.97
CA GLY A 122 12.27 -17.37 -6.15
C GLY A 122 11.43 -16.63 -7.21
N GLU A 123 10.31 -17.21 -7.61
CA GLU A 123 9.31 -16.57 -8.45
C GLU A 123 8.00 -16.40 -7.67
N VAL A 124 7.41 -15.22 -7.74
CA VAL A 124 6.10 -14.93 -7.15
C VAL A 124 5.02 -15.60 -8.00
N THR A 125 4.29 -16.51 -7.39
CA THR A 125 3.20 -17.28 -8.04
C THR A 125 1.82 -16.78 -7.68
N GLU A 126 1.71 -16.02 -6.58
CA GLU A 126 0.47 -15.42 -6.12
C GLU A 126 0.78 -14.15 -5.34
N PHE A 127 0.03 -13.06 -5.59
CA PHE A 127 0.24 -11.79 -4.90
C PHE A 127 -1.03 -10.94 -4.86
N LEU A 128 -1.06 -9.97 -3.93
CA LEU A 128 -1.99 -8.85 -3.99
C LEU A 128 -1.34 -7.72 -4.77
N LEU A 129 -2.10 -7.10 -5.67
CA LEU A 129 -1.75 -5.84 -6.29
C LEU A 129 -2.50 -4.73 -5.55
N VAL A 130 -1.76 -3.68 -5.14
CA VAL A 130 -2.28 -2.57 -4.34
C VAL A 130 -1.90 -1.22 -4.94
N PRO A 131 -2.67 -0.13 -4.68
CA PRO A 131 -2.52 1.15 -5.35
C PRO A 131 -1.36 2.01 -4.86
N TYR A 132 -0.85 1.80 -3.64
CA TYR A 132 0.19 2.64 -3.06
C TYR A 132 1.27 1.82 -2.35
N PHE A 133 2.46 2.42 -2.26
CA PHE A 133 3.61 1.80 -1.61
C PHE A 133 3.36 1.59 -0.11
N GLY A 134 3.76 0.44 0.40
CA GLY A 134 3.65 0.10 1.83
C GLY A 134 2.29 -0.45 2.26
N ALA A 135 1.28 -0.46 1.38
CA ALA A 135 -0.03 -1.05 1.68
C ALA A 135 0.10 -2.52 2.11
N CYS A 136 -0.68 -2.93 3.10
CA CYS A 136 -0.71 -4.29 3.67
C CYS A 136 0.57 -4.74 4.40
N ILE A 137 1.68 -4.00 4.31
CA ILE A 137 2.96 -4.35 4.95
C ILE A 137 3.30 -3.37 6.08
N HIS A 138 3.23 -2.06 5.80
CA HIS A 138 3.60 -1.00 6.74
C HIS A 138 2.41 -0.15 7.18
N THR A 139 1.30 -0.23 6.46
CA THR A 139 0.05 0.49 6.73
C THR A 139 -1.12 -0.48 6.68
N PRO A 140 -2.27 -0.16 7.30
CA PRO A 140 -3.47 -0.97 7.15
C PRO A 140 -3.79 -1.23 5.68
N PRO A 141 -4.35 -2.41 5.34
CA PRO A 141 -4.71 -2.73 3.97
C PRO A 141 -5.75 -1.73 3.43
N PRO A 142 -5.70 -1.44 2.12
CA PRO A 142 -6.77 -0.69 1.45
C PRO A 142 -8.11 -1.42 1.56
N PRO A 143 -9.24 -0.75 1.27
CA PRO A 143 -10.52 -1.44 1.15
C PRO A 143 -10.48 -2.55 0.09
N ALA A 144 -11.31 -3.58 0.28
CA ALA A 144 -11.32 -4.77 -0.60
C ALA A 144 -11.51 -4.42 -2.09
N ASN A 145 -12.23 -3.35 -2.41
CA ASN A 145 -12.39 -2.85 -3.78
C ASN A 145 -11.17 -2.10 -4.34
N GLN A 146 -10.12 -1.99 -3.56
CA GLN A 146 -8.81 -1.42 -3.94
C GLN A 146 -7.68 -2.44 -3.80
N ILE A 147 -8.02 -3.72 -3.73
CA ILE A 147 -7.06 -4.82 -3.73
C ILE A 147 -7.46 -5.81 -4.81
N VAL A 148 -6.49 -6.18 -5.65
CA VAL A 148 -6.65 -7.20 -6.69
C VAL A 148 -5.78 -8.40 -6.36
N HIS A 149 -6.38 -9.56 -6.18
CA HIS A 149 -5.69 -10.83 -6.06
C HIS A 149 -5.21 -11.29 -7.44
N VAL A 150 -3.93 -11.57 -7.59
CA VAL A 150 -3.32 -11.88 -8.90
C VAL A 150 -2.63 -13.24 -8.87
N ARG A 151 -2.99 -14.08 -9.84
CA ARG A 151 -2.26 -15.30 -10.17
C ARG A 151 -1.68 -15.20 -11.57
N PRO A 152 -0.36 -15.00 -11.70
CA PRO A 152 0.31 -15.02 -12.99
C PRO A 152 0.21 -16.42 -13.62
N ARG A 153 0.00 -16.50 -14.94
CA ARG A 153 0.08 -17.77 -15.69
C ARG A 153 1.48 -18.38 -15.66
N GLN A 154 2.48 -17.55 -15.50
CA GLN A 154 3.87 -17.94 -15.30
C GLN A 154 4.43 -17.16 -14.12
N GLY A 155 5.21 -17.81 -13.26
CA GLY A 155 5.84 -17.16 -12.12
C GLY A 155 6.66 -15.93 -12.56
N ALA A 156 6.67 -14.91 -11.73
CA ALA A 156 7.29 -13.62 -12.04
C ALA A 156 8.40 -13.32 -11.03
N LYS A 157 9.58 -12.90 -11.55
CA LYS A 157 10.76 -12.54 -10.73
C LYS A 157 10.65 -11.11 -10.23
N PHE A 158 9.75 -10.89 -9.28
CA PHE A 158 9.53 -9.62 -8.62
C PHE A 158 9.69 -9.76 -7.11
N ARG A 159 9.89 -8.65 -6.43
CA ARG A 159 10.01 -8.55 -4.97
C ARG A 159 8.80 -7.81 -4.40
N ALA A 160 8.61 -7.94 -3.08
CA ALA A 160 7.65 -7.11 -2.36
C ALA A 160 7.86 -5.62 -2.69
N MET A 161 6.77 -4.92 -2.94
CA MET A 161 6.72 -3.50 -3.29
C MET A 161 7.33 -3.12 -4.64
N ASP A 162 7.76 -4.08 -5.48
CA ASP A 162 8.04 -3.77 -6.89
C ASP A 162 6.78 -3.23 -7.57
N THR A 163 6.95 -2.18 -8.38
CA THR A 163 5.87 -1.61 -9.16
C THR A 163 5.77 -2.30 -10.51
N VAL A 164 4.58 -2.81 -10.83
CA VAL A 164 4.36 -3.59 -12.04
C VAL A 164 3.11 -3.14 -12.80
N TRP A 165 3.06 -3.50 -14.08
CA TRP A 165 1.84 -3.60 -14.86
C TRP A 165 1.35 -5.04 -14.84
N ILE A 166 0.07 -5.26 -14.56
CA ILE A 166 -0.59 -6.52 -14.86
C ILE A 166 -1.51 -6.36 -16.06
N THR A 167 -1.65 -7.42 -16.86
CA THR A 167 -2.71 -7.54 -17.88
C THR A 167 -3.44 -8.85 -17.69
N GLY A 168 -4.74 -8.84 -17.90
CA GLY A 168 -5.57 -10.04 -17.80
C GLY A 168 -7.04 -9.69 -17.62
N LYS A 169 -7.86 -10.72 -17.51
CA LYS A 169 -9.31 -10.59 -17.31
C LYS A 169 -9.61 -10.37 -15.82
N LEU A 170 -10.24 -9.22 -15.52
CA LEU A 170 -10.68 -8.89 -14.17
C LEU A 170 -11.98 -9.63 -13.83
N GLN A 171 -12.03 -10.17 -12.62
CA GLN A 171 -13.22 -10.83 -12.08
C GLN A 171 -13.58 -10.20 -10.73
N THR A 172 -14.87 -10.01 -10.48
CA THR A 172 -15.39 -9.64 -9.16
C THR A 172 -15.47 -10.91 -8.31
N LEU A 173 -14.36 -11.24 -7.69
CA LEU A 173 -14.20 -12.46 -6.86
C LEU A 173 -13.48 -12.07 -5.58
N ARG A 174 -14.16 -12.25 -4.45
CA ARG A 174 -13.59 -12.05 -3.12
C ARG A 174 -12.57 -13.15 -2.83
N ASN A 175 -11.43 -12.75 -2.28
CA ASN A 175 -10.43 -13.65 -1.74
C ASN A 175 -9.92 -13.09 -0.41
N ASP A 176 -9.91 -13.92 0.62
CA ASP A 176 -9.42 -13.57 1.96
C ASP A 176 -8.00 -14.13 2.13
N SER A 177 -7.06 -13.27 2.47
CA SER A 177 -5.67 -13.63 2.74
C SER A 177 -5.21 -13.06 4.08
N MET A 178 -4.08 -13.52 4.59
CA MET A 178 -3.47 -12.97 5.81
C MET A 178 -3.03 -11.49 5.64
N MET A 179 -2.80 -11.05 4.39
CA MET A 179 -2.34 -9.70 4.06
C MET A 179 -3.49 -8.73 3.75
N GLY A 180 -4.73 -9.22 3.65
CA GLY A 180 -5.91 -8.41 3.39
C GLY A 180 -6.96 -9.15 2.58
N VAL A 181 -8.12 -8.50 2.47
CA VAL A 181 -9.27 -8.99 1.69
C VAL A 181 -9.26 -8.31 0.34
N SER A 182 -9.26 -9.07 -0.75
CA SER A 182 -9.40 -8.53 -2.10
C SER A 182 -10.83 -8.72 -2.62
N GLY A 183 -11.37 -7.69 -3.28
CA GLY A 183 -12.67 -7.75 -3.95
C GLY A 183 -12.59 -8.24 -5.40
N TYR A 184 -11.38 -8.27 -5.94
CA TYR A 184 -11.11 -8.60 -7.34
C TYR A 184 -10.06 -9.68 -7.49
N HIS A 185 -10.17 -10.44 -8.59
CA HIS A 185 -9.20 -11.43 -9.00
C HIS A 185 -8.78 -11.23 -10.46
N VAL A 186 -7.50 -11.48 -10.76
CA VAL A 186 -6.96 -11.52 -12.12
C VAL A 186 -6.07 -12.74 -12.28
N THR A 187 -6.38 -13.61 -13.24
CA THR A 187 -5.40 -14.53 -13.80
C THR A 187 -4.60 -13.73 -14.83
N ALA A 188 -3.38 -13.33 -14.43
CA ALA A 188 -2.60 -12.40 -15.25
C ALA A 188 -1.94 -13.11 -16.44
N ASP A 189 -2.24 -12.64 -17.65
CA ASP A 189 -1.59 -13.07 -18.89
C ASP A 189 -0.15 -12.53 -18.97
N SER A 190 0.10 -11.35 -18.39
CA SER A 190 1.45 -10.82 -18.22
C SER A 190 1.59 -9.99 -16.94
N VAL A 191 2.80 -10.04 -16.36
CA VAL A 191 3.26 -9.15 -15.30
C VAL A 191 4.58 -8.55 -15.78
N THR A 192 4.65 -7.22 -15.88
CA THR A 192 5.84 -6.53 -16.40
C THR A 192 6.24 -5.37 -15.50
N LYS A 193 7.52 -5.03 -15.47
CA LYS A 193 8.01 -3.90 -14.67
C LYS A 193 7.30 -2.62 -15.11
N TYR A 194 6.86 -1.83 -14.12
CA TYR A 194 6.30 -0.50 -14.39
C TYR A 194 7.39 0.43 -14.90
N THR A 195 7.20 0.93 -16.12
CA THR A 195 8.10 1.89 -16.78
C THR A 195 7.44 3.26 -16.94
N GLY A 196 6.36 3.51 -16.20
CA GLY A 196 5.64 4.77 -16.21
C GLY A 196 6.51 5.91 -15.74
N GLY A 197 6.61 6.94 -16.56
CA GLY A 197 7.61 7.97 -16.52
C GLY A 197 7.70 8.70 -15.18
N ALA A 198 8.88 8.65 -14.60
CA ALA A 198 9.43 9.81 -13.95
C ALA A 198 9.61 10.87 -15.06
N LYS A 199 8.74 11.88 -15.08
CA LYS A 199 8.98 13.19 -15.70
C LYS A 199 9.09 14.19 -14.61
#